data_b24ee97a6af9db55d5b139b6002c9dc3
#
_entry.id   b24ee97a6af9db55d5b139b6002c9dc3
#
_cell.length_a   1.000
_cell.length_b   1.000
_cell.length_c   1.000
_cell.angle_alpha   90.00
_cell.angle_beta   90.00
_cell.angle_gamma   90.00
#
_symmetry.space_group_name_H-M   'P 1'
#
loop_
_entity.id
_entity.type
_entity.pdbx_description
1 polymer ?
#
loop_
_entity_poly.entity_id
_entity_poly.type
_entity_poly.pdbx_seq_one_letter_code
_entity_poly.pdbx_strand_id
1 'polypeptide(L)'
;MKKTLENLTKAFIGESQARNRYTLYSKIAKNEGYVQIADIFLTTADNEREHAKWLFRMIQDLKKEFGDVEEISVEADAPLIMASTPENIISAIAGEHYENSEMYPEFADVAEEEGLDDMAVRLRAIGRAEEHHEARYKELLKVVEEGTVLKKDTKKEWLCSKCGYVHTGLTPPDKCPACDHPPKYYEILCEEY
;
A
#
# COMPACT_ATOMS: atom_id res chain seq x y z
N MET A 1 3.71 -31.92 -0.28
CA MET A 1 4.04 -30.57 0.27
C MET A 1 2.70 -29.87 0.45
N LYS A 2 2.47 -29.17 1.55
CA LYS A 2 1.21 -28.48 1.79
C LYS A 2 0.99 -27.37 0.75
N LYS A 3 -0.23 -27.22 0.29
CA LYS A 3 -0.62 -26.16 -0.67
C LYS A 3 -0.44 -24.77 -0.07
N THR A 4 -0.64 -24.66 1.26
CA THR A 4 -0.38 -23.42 2.01
C THR A 4 1.06 -22.92 1.81
N LEU A 5 2.07 -23.80 1.76
CA LEU A 5 3.45 -23.37 1.55
C LEU A 5 3.66 -22.72 0.17
N GLU A 6 3.03 -23.25 -0.88
CA GLU A 6 3.01 -22.63 -2.21
C GLU A 6 2.30 -21.28 -2.19
N ASN A 7 1.14 -21.20 -1.54
CA ASN A 7 0.34 -19.98 -1.43
C ASN A 7 1.09 -18.87 -0.66
N LEU A 8 1.70 -19.21 0.47
CA LEU A 8 2.53 -18.26 1.24
C LEU A 8 3.72 -17.76 0.41
N THR A 9 4.32 -18.64 -0.41
CA THR A 9 5.44 -18.25 -1.29
C THR A 9 4.97 -17.31 -2.39
N LYS A 10 3.82 -17.56 -3.00
CA LYS A 10 3.21 -16.65 -3.98
C LYS A 10 2.91 -15.29 -3.37
N ALA A 11 2.25 -15.26 -2.21
CA ALA A 11 1.96 -14.03 -1.50
C ALA A 11 3.26 -13.26 -1.14
N PHE A 12 4.30 -13.94 -0.63
CA PHE A 12 5.59 -13.31 -0.34
C PHE A 12 6.22 -12.63 -1.57
N ILE A 13 6.13 -13.27 -2.75
CA ILE A 13 6.60 -12.67 -4.02
C ILE A 13 5.73 -11.47 -4.38
N GLY A 14 4.40 -11.58 -4.26
CA GLY A 14 3.44 -10.51 -4.50
C GLY A 14 3.76 -9.27 -3.67
N GLU A 15 3.84 -9.41 -2.35
CA GLU A 15 4.15 -8.32 -1.43
C GLU A 15 5.54 -7.69 -1.68
N SER A 16 6.53 -8.54 -1.96
CA SER A 16 7.89 -8.07 -2.24
C SER A 16 7.97 -7.21 -3.49
N GLN A 17 7.23 -7.55 -4.55
CA GLN A 17 7.18 -6.76 -5.77
C GLN A 17 6.29 -5.51 -5.59
N ALA A 18 5.14 -5.61 -4.85
CA ALA A 18 4.27 -4.47 -4.56
C ALA A 18 5.03 -3.38 -3.78
N ARG A 19 5.77 -3.76 -2.74
CA ARG A 19 6.69 -2.86 -2.02
C ARG A 19 7.62 -2.10 -2.95
N ASN A 20 8.26 -2.78 -3.89
CA ASN A 20 9.18 -2.13 -4.81
C ASN A 20 8.44 -1.22 -5.82
N ARG A 21 7.30 -1.65 -6.36
CA ARG A 21 6.47 -0.82 -7.24
C ARG A 21 6.02 0.47 -6.55
N TYR A 22 5.48 0.39 -5.33
CA TYR A 22 5.01 1.56 -4.58
C TYR A 22 6.15 2.52 -4.24
N THR A 23 7.36 2.00 -3.97
CA THR A 23 8.56 2.85 -3.81
C THR A 23 8.88 3.63 -5.10
N LEU A 24 8.68 3.02 -6.28
CA LEU A 24 8.87 3.70 -7.57
C LEU A 24 7.73 4.68 -7.86
N TYR A 25 6.48 4.30 -7.59
CA TYR A 25 5.30 5.16 -7.74
C TYR A 25 5.39 6.41 -6.88
N SER A 26 5.90 6.28 -5.65
CA SER A 26 6.18 7.43 -4.77
C SER A 26 7.11 8.45 -5.44
N LYS A 27 8.20 8.00 -6.08
CA LYS A 27 9.12 8.92 -6.77
C LYS A 27 8.44 9.67 -7.92
N ILE A 28 7.58 8.99 -8.68
CA ILE A 28 6.81 9.59 -9.78
C ILE A 28 5.85 10.63 -9.21
N ALA A 29 5.03 10.26 -8.23
CA ALA A 29 4.06 11.16 -7.59
C ALA A 29 4.74 12.42 -7.03
N LYS A 30 5.90 12.27 -6.39
CA LYS A 30 6.67 13.40 -5.87
C LYS A 30 7.17 14.34 -6.98
N ASN A 31 7.63 13.78 -8.10
CA ASN A 31 8.09 14.56 -9.25
C ASN A 31 6.93 15.30 -9.92
N GLU A 32 5.75 14.69 -10.00
CA GLU A 32 4.53 15.29 -10.53
C GLU A 32 3.88 16.31 -9.57
N GLY A 33 4.40 16.43 -8.35
CA GLY A 33 3.95 17.42 -7.38
C GLY A 33 2.92 16.91 -6.37
N TYR A 34 2.61 15.64 -6.35
CA TYR A 34 1.72 14.96 -5.41
C TYR A 34 2.48 14.44 -4.19
N VAL A 35 3.02 15.34 -3.36
CA VAL A 35 3.92 14.94 -2.26
C VAL A 35 3.20 14.06 -1.23
N GLN A 36 1.97 14.41 -0.83
CA GLN A 36 1.19 13.59 0.09
C GLN A 36 0.92 12.19 -0.47
N ILE A 37 0.57 12.08 -1.76
CA ILE A 37 0.36 10.78 -2.42
C ILE A 37 1.65 9.97 -2.45
N ALA A 38 2.79 10.64 -2.67
CA ALA A 38 4.10 9.99 -2.62
C ALA A 38 4.40 9.40 -1.23
N ASP A 39 4.09 10.12 -0.17
CA ASP A 39 4.30 9.66 1.21
C ASP A 39 3.33 8.52 1.56
N ILE A 40 2.10 8.54 1.04
CA ILE A 40 1.14 7.43 1.18
C ILE A 40 1.65 6.17 0.46
N PHE A 41 2.20 6.26 -0.77
CA PHE A 41 2.82 5.12 -1.43
C PHE A 41 3.99 4.55 -0.62
N LEU A 42 4.82 5.38 0.02
CA LEU A 42 5.91 4.90 0.88
C LEU A 42 5.39 4.20 2.14
N THR A 43 4.35 4.76 2.75
CA THR A 43 3.69 4.14 3.90
C THR A 43 3.15 2.76 3.54
N THR A 44 2.44 2.65 2.41
CA THR A 44 1.95 1.35 1.92
C THR A 44 3.12 0.41 1.61
N ALA A 45 4.17 0.88 0.92
CA ALA A 45 5.36 0.06 0.66
C ALA A 45 6.01 -0.50 1.94
N ASP A 46 5.96 0.24 3.03
CA ASP A 46 6.44 -0.25 4.34
C ASP A 46 5.46 -1.25 4.97
N ASN A 47 4.14 -1.14 4.71
CA ASN A 47 3.16 -2.14 5.11
C ASN A 47 3.40 -3.46 4.36
N GLU A 48 3.59 -3.44 3.02
CA GLU A 48 3.88 -4.66 2.23
C GLU A 48 5.19 -5.33 2.66
N ARG A 49 6.17 -4.55 3.12
CA ARG A 49 7.37 -5.14 3.74
C ARG A 49 7.04 -5.93 5.02
N GLU A 50 6.13 -5.44 5.85
CA GLU A 50 5.72 -6.15 7.07
C GLU A 50 4.88 -7.39 6.72
N HIS A 51 4.00 -7.33 5.72
CA HIS A 51 3.26 -8.48 5.20
C HIS A 51 4.24 -9.54 4.68
N ALA A 52 5.16 -9.18 3.79
CA ALA A 52 6.20 -10.08 3.27
C ALA A 52 7.02 -10.72 4.40
N LYS A 53 7.41 -9.96 5.41
CA LYS A 53 8.14 -10.48 6.58
C LYS A 53 7.35 -11.56 7.32
N TRP A 54 6.05 -11.36 7.55
CA TRP A 54 5.23 -12.35 8.24
C TRP A 54 4.95 -13.58 7.39
N LEU A 55 4.72 -13.42 6.09
CA LEU A 55 4.60 -14.53 5.15
C LEU A 55 5.87 -15.38 5.15
N PHE A 56 7.05 -14.74 5.09
CA PHE A 56 8.32 -15.46 5.13
C PHE A 56 8.56 -16.19 6.44
N ARG A 57 8.10 -15.64 7.59
CA ARG A 57 8.15 -16.35 8.88
C ARG A 57 7.26 -17.59 8.87
N MET A 58 6.01 -17.47 8.39
CA MET A 58 5.11 -18.62 8.25
C MET A 58 5.70 -19.70 7.33
N ILE A 59 6.36 -19.32 6.23
CA ILE A 59 7.12 -20.24 5.38
C ILE A 59 8.20 -20.96 6.18
N GLN A 60 8.99 -20.25 7.01
CA GLN A 60 10.04 -20.87 7.82
C GLN A 60 9.45 -21.82 8.88
N ASP A 61 8.29 -21.53 9.42
CA ASP A 61 7.64 -22.44 10.38
C ASP A 61 7.15 -23.71 9.70
N LEU A 62 6.54 -23.63 8.52
CA LEU A 62 6.11 -24.80 7.75
C LEU A 62 7.30 -25.64 7.25
N LYS A 63 8.41 -25.02 6.86
CA LYS A 63 9.61 -25.75 6.43
C LYS A 63 10.11 -26.75 7.48
N LYS A 64 9.95 -26.46 8.77
CA LYS A 64 10.36 -27.37 9.86
C LYS A 64 9.66 -28.72 9.80
N GLU A 65 8.47 -28.78 9.21
CA GLU A 65 7.70 -30.02 9.05
C GLU A 65 8.17 -30.87 7.86
N PHE A 66 8.79 -30.24 6.84
CA PHE A 66 9.15 -30.91 5.57
C PHE A 66 10.64 -31.23 5.41
N GLY A 67 11.48 -30.92 6.40
CA GLY A 67 12.92 -31.13 6.33
C GLY A 67 13.63 -30.05 5.51
N ASP A 68 14.75 -30.38 4.88
CA ASP A 68 15.68 -29.45 4.23
C ASP A 68 15.16 -28.92 2.86
N VAL A 69 13.96 -28.31 2.84
CA VAL A 69 13.47 -27.59 1.66
C VAL A 69 14.17 -26.23 1.60
N GLU A 70 15.13 -26.08 0.68
CA GLU A 70 15.88 -24.82 0.51
C GLU A 70 15.21 -23.89 -0.49
N GLU A 71 14.52 -24.44 -1.48
CA GLU A 71 13.90 -23.69 -2.59
C GLU A 71 12.53 -24.28 -2.96
N ILE A 72 11.61 -23.43 -3.37
CA ILE A 72 10.32 -23.80 -3.94
C ILE A 72 10.05 -22.96 -5.19
N SER A 73 9.62 -23.59 -6.26
CA SER A 73 9.21 -22.92 -7.50
C SER A 73 7.71 -22.74 -7.52
N VAL A 74 7.27 -21.52 -7.75
CA VAL A 74 5.84 -21.16 -7.90
C VAL A 74 5.66 -20.23 -9.09
N GLU A 75 4.48 -20.26 -9.72
CA GLU A 75 4.09 -19.24 -10.68
C GLU A 75 3.48 -18.06 -9.93
N ALA A 76 3.92 -16.85 -10.26
CA ALA A 76 3.42 -15.61 -9.69
C ALA A 76 3.39 -14.51 -10.76
N ASP A 77 2.29 -13.75 -10.79
CA ASP A 77 2.14 -12.61 -11.68
C ASP A 77 2.78 -11.36 -11.09
N ALA A 78 3.24 -10.48 -11.98
CA ALA A 78 3.77 -9.17 -11.60
C ALA A 78 3.23 -8.09 -12.54
N PRO A 79 2.47 -7.09 -12.07
CA PRO A 79 2.07 -5.95 -12.88
C PRO A 79 3.29 -5.16 -13.37
N LEU A 80 3.27 -4.75 -14.64
CA LEU A 80 4.38 -4.05 -15.30
C LEU A 80 4.10 -2.56 -15.52
N ILE A 81 3.10 -2.00 -14.84
CA ILE A 81 2.74 -0.59 -14.96
C ILE A 81 3.75 0.27 -14.19
N MET A 82 4.29 1.27 -14.88
CA MET A 82 5.08 2.36 -14.31
C MET A 82 4.85 3.59 -15.20
N ALA A 83 3.87 4.42 -14.84
CA ALA A 83 3.35 5.50 -15.67
C ALA A 83 3.06 6.76 -14.83
N SER A 84 2.10 7.60 -15.20
CA SER A 84 1.69 8.76 -14.40
C SER A 84 1.09 8.36 -13.04
N THR A 85 1.01 9.32 -12.11
CA THR A 85 0.42 9.08 -10.78
C THR A 85 -0.99 8.49 -10.85
N PRO A 86 -1.95 8.99 -11.65
CA PRO A 86 -3.26 8.37 -11.77
C PRO A 86 -3.20 6.90 -12.24
N GLU A 87 -2.42 6.61 -13.28
CA GLU A 87 -2.27 5.25 -13.83
C GLU A 87 -1.61 4.31 -12.81
N ASN A 88 -0.65 4.79 -12.04
CA ASN A 88 -0.01 4.03 -10.97
C ASN A 88 -0.97 3.75 -9.81
N ILE A 89 -1.86 4.72 -9.46
CA ILE A 89 -2.92 4.51 -8.47
C ILE A 89 -3.92 3.46 -8.97
N ILE A 90 -4.34 3.51 -10.24
CA ILE A 90 -5.22 2.50 -10.84
C ILE A 90 -4.59 1.10 -10.76
N SER A 91 -3.30 0.99 -11.08
CA SER A 91 -2.57 -0.28 -10.96
C SER A 91 -2.48 -0.76 -9.51
N ALA A 92 -2.31 0.15 -8.54
CA ALA A 92 -2.32 -0.20 -7.13
C ALA A 92 -3.71 -0.71 -6.71
N ILE A 93 -4.79 0.02 -7.03
CA ILE A 93 -6.18 -0.41 -6.75
C ILE A 93 -6.44 -1.82 -7.26
N ALA A 94 -6.03 -2.13 -8.49
CA ALA A 94 -6.24 -3.46 -9.08
C ALA A 94 -5.48 -4.56 -8.31
N GLY A 95 -4.27 -4.29 -7.84
CA GLY A 95 -3.48 -5.22 -7.02
C GLY A 95 -4.13 -5.46 -5.66
N GLU A 96 -4.39 -4.40 -4.90
CA GLU A 96 -5.01 -4.49 -3.58
C GLU A 96 -6.39 -5.17 -3.63
N HIS A 97 -7.17 -4.87 -4.70
CA HIS A 97 -8.46 -5.53 -4.92
C HIS A 97 -8.33 -7.03 -5.11
N TYR A 98 -7.42 -7.49 -5.95
CA TYR A 98 -7.15 -8.92 -6.14
C TYR A 98 -6.69 -9.58 -4.82
N GLU A 99 -5.81 -8.93 -4.08
CA GLU A 99 -5.29 -9.45 -2.82
C GLU A 99 -6.37 -9.60 -1.76
N ASN A 100 -7.26 -8.59 -1.60
CA ASN A 100 -8.31 -8.64 -0.56
C ASN A 100 -9.53 -9.49 -0.97
N SER A 101 -9.92 -9.52 -2.26
CA SER A 101 -11.16 -10.16 -2.70
C SER A 101 -10.99 -11.60 -3.17
N GLU A 102 -9.80 -12.00 -3.59
CA GLU A 102 -9.51 -13.30 -4.17
C GLU A 102 -8.36 -14.02 -3.45
N MET A 103 -7.15 -13.49 -3.51
CA MET A 103 -5.93 -14.18 -3.10
C MET A 103 -5.91 -14.54 -1.61
N TYR A 104 -6.04 -13.57 -0.72
CA TYR A 104 -5.96 -13.84 0.72
C TYR A 104 -7.13 -14.65 1.26
N PRO A 105 -8.40 -14.44 0.82
CA PRO A 105 -9.50 -15.33 1.19
C PRO A 105 -9.25 -16.79 0.80
N GLU A 106 -8.87 -17.04 -0.49
CA GLU A 106 -8.57 -18.41 -0.97
C GLU A 106 -7.41 -19.04 -0.19
N PHE A 107 -6.32 -18.29 0.02
CA PHE A 107 -5.14 -18.80 0.72
C PHE A 107 -5.42 -19.11 2.20
N ALA A 108 -6.29 -18.33 2.83
CA ALA A 108 -6.73 -18.56 4.20
C ALA A 108 -7.61 -19.82 4.30
N ASP A 109 -8.53 -20.03 3.36
CA ASP A 109 -9.39 -21.19 3.33
C ASP A 109 -8.57 -22.48 3.15
N VAL A 110 -7.58 -22.47 2.24
CA VAL A 110 -6.64 -23.59 2.06
C VAL A 110 -5.84 -23.86 3.34
N ALA A 111 -5.38 -22.83 4.04
CA ALA A 111 -4.65 -22.99 5.28
C ALA A 111 -5.52 -23.63 6.39
N GLU A 112 -6.80 -23.24 6.47
CA GLU A 112 -7.77 -23.79 7.41
C GLU A 112 -8.07 -25.26 7.09
N GLU A 113 -8.27 -25.61 5.81
CA GLU A 113 -8.45 -26.99 5.36
C GLU A 113 -7.25 -27.90 5.68
N GLU A 114 -6.03 -27.32 5.70
CA GLU A 114 -4.80 -28.04 6.07
C GLU A 114 -4.54 -28.04 7.60
N GLY A 115 -5.47 -27.49 8.43
CA GLY A 115 -5.37 -27.44 9.88
C GLY A 115 -4.37 -26.40 10.39
N LEU A 116 -4.14 -25.32 9.63
CA LEU A 116 -3.20 -24.24 9.94
C LEU A 116 -3.98 -22.96 10.36
N ASP A 117 -4.86 -23.09 11.36
CA ASP A 117 -5.82 -22.07 11.76
C ASP A 117 -5.17 -20.71 12.09
N ASP A 118 -4.03 -20.70 12.79
CA ASP A 118 -3.30 -19.48 13.12
C ASP A 118 -2.79 -18.74 11.85
N MET A 119 -2.39 -19.49 10.83
CA MET A 119 -1.98 -18.93 9.55
C MET A 119 -3.18 -18.41 8.78
N ALA A 120 -4.30 -19.13 8.76
CA ALA A 120 -5.55 -18.70 8.15
C ALA A 120 -6.05 -17.37 8.75
N VAL A 121 -6.05 -17.24 10.08
CA VAL A 121 -6.41 -16.01 10.78
C VAL A 121 -5.51 -14.84 10.36
N ARG A 122 -4.20 -15.07 10.24
CA ARG A 122 -3.25 -14.03 9.81
C ARG A 122 -3.46 -13.63 8.35
N LEU A 123 -3.66 -14.58 7.45
CA LEU A 123 -3.94 -14.29 6.03
C LEU A 123 -5.21 -13.45 5.87
N ARG A 124 -6.30 -13.80 6.58
CA ARG A 124 -7.52 -12.98 6.59
C ARG A 124 -7.28 -11.58 7.18
N ALA A 125 -6.37 -11.45 8.15
CA ALA A 125 -6.03 -10.14 8.72
C ALA A 125 -5.23 -9.26 7.74
N ILE A 126 -4.29 -9.85 6.98
CA ILE A 126 -3.60 -9.14 5.91
C ILE A 126 -4.62 -8.72 4.84
N GLY A 127 -5.48 -9.62 4.34
CA GLY A 127 -6.51 -9.28 3.36
C GLY A 127 -7.39 -8.08 3.76
N ARG A 128 -7.69 -7.92 5.07
CA ARG A 128 -8.38 -6.70 5.56
C ARG A 128 -7.51 -5.45 5.52
N ALA A 129 -6.20 -5.58 5.63
CA ALA A 129 -5.30 -4.43 5.44
C ALA A 129 -5.29 -3.99 3.97
N GLU A 130 -5.31 -4.95 3.03
CA GLU A 130 -5.36 -4.64 1.59
C GLU A 130 -6.72 -4.02 1.18
N GLU A 131 -7.83 -4.41 1.83
CA GLU A 131 -9.11 -3.72 1.67
C GLU A 131 -9.02 -2.23 2.06
N HIS A 132 -8.33 -1.92 3.16
CA HIS A 132 -8.08 -0.53 3.57
C HIS A 132 -7.15 0.20 2.59
N HIS A 133 -6.09 -0.45 2.08
CA HIS A 133 -5.21 0.12 1.07
C HIS A 133 -5.98 0.44 -0.22
N GLU A 134 -6.79 -0.48 -0.71
CA GLU A 134 -7.66 -0.29 -1.87
C GLU A 134 -8.58 0.92 -1.70
N ALA A 135 -9.33 0.97 -0.58
CA ALA A 135 -10.24 2.07 -0.29
C ALA A 135 -9.52 3.42 -0.29
N ARG A 136 -8.34 3.49 0.34
CA ARG A 136 -7.51 4.70 0.36
C ARG A 136 -7.06 5.12 -1.04
N TYR A 137 -6.59 4.19 -1.87
CA TYR A 137 -6.19 4.50 -3.24
C TYR A 137 -7.36 4.95 -4.12
N LYS A 138 -8.57 4.40 -3.93
CA LYS A 138 -9.78 4.87 -4.62
C LYS A 138 -10.09 6.33 -4.29
N GLU A 139 -10.00 6.74 -3.03
CA GLU A 139 -10.19 8.13 -2.63
C GLU A 139 -9.08 9.04 -3.20
N LEU A 140 -7.83 8.58 -3.24
CA LEU A 140 -6.74 9.35 -3.85
C LEU A 140 -6.93 9.52 -5.36
N LEU A 141 -7.34 8.47 -6.06
CA LEU A 141 -7.64 8.55 -7.49
C LEU A 141 -8.71 9.61 -7.76
N LYS A 142 -9.80 9.57 -7.02
CA LYS A 142 -10.90 10.52 -7.13
C LYS A 142 -10.42 11.97 -6.98
N VAL A 143 -9.67 12.30 -5.94
CA VAL A 143 -9.22 13.70 -5.72
C VAL A 143 -8.18 14.14 -6.76
N VAL A 144 -7.43 13.22 -7.35
CA VAL A 144 -6.51 13.51 -8.45
C VAL A 144 -7.27 13.81 -9.74
N GLU A 145 -8.25 12.96 -10.11
CA GLU A 145 -9.08 13.14 -11.31
C GLU A 145 -9.93 14.42 -11.25
N GLU A 146 -10.45 14.75 -10.08
CA GLU A 146 -11.21 15.98 -9.83
C GLU A 146 -10.33 17.24 -9.74
N GLY A 147 -9.01 17.11 -9.67
CA GLY A 147 -8.08 18.22 -9.45
C GLY A 147 -8.24 18.89 -8.08
N THR A 148 -8.71 18.15 -7.08
CA THR A 148 -9.06 18.66 -5.75
C THR A 148 -8.05 18.33 -4.66
N VAL A 149 -6.87 17.79 -5.02
CA VAL A 149 -5.80 17.44 -4.05
C VAL A 149 -5.45 18.63 -3.16
N LEU A 150 -5.16 19.80 -3.78
CA LEU A 150 -4.81 21.04 -3.08
C LEU A 150 -5.93 22.09 -3.11
N LYS A 151 -7.18 21.68 -3.30
CA LYS A 151 -8.36 22.55 -3.31
C LYS A 151 -9.56 21.83 -2.70
N LYS A 152 -10.25 22.48 -1.77
CA LYS A 152 -11.44 21.94 -1.12
C LYS A 152 -12.61 22.94 -1.19
N ASP A 153 -13.84 22.44 -1.15
CA ASP A 153 -15.06 23.24 -1.20
C ASP A 153 -15.33 23.97 0.12
N THR A 154 -14.74 23.49 1.21
CA THR A 154 -14.80 24.11 2.54
C THR A 154 -13.41 24.44 3.04
N LYS A 155 -13.31 25.48 3.87
CA LYS A 155 -12.02 25.81 4.52
C LYS A 155 -11.50 24.63 5.30
N LYS A 156 -10.22 24.31 5.09
CA LYS A 156 -9.44 23.28 5.80
C LYS A 156 -8.21 23.90 6.42
N GLU A 157 -7.68 23.22 7.41
CA GLU A 157 -6.36 23.50 7.94
C GLU A 157 -5.33 22.72 7.11
N TRP A 158 -4.41 23.46 6.52
CA TRP A 158 -3.36 22.96 5.66
C TRP A 158 -2.03 23.00 6.41
N LEU A 159 -1.45 21.86 6.69
CA LEU A 159 -0.16 21.71 7.36
C LEU A 159 0.97 21.67 6.31
N CYS A 160 1.94 22.55 6.47
CA CYS A 160 3.19 22.45 5.69
C CYS A 160 4.05 21.30 6.23
N SER A 161 4.22 20.22 5.49
CA SER A 161 5.03 19.04 5.85
C SER A 161 6.53 19.35 6.05
N LYS A 162 6.98 20.56 5.70
CA LYS A 162 8.39 20.99 5.84
C LYS A 162 8.71 21.72 7.13
N CYS A 163 7.79 22.54 7.62
CA CYS A 163 8.08 23.41 8.77
C CYS A 163 6.98 23.45 9.84
N GLY A 164 5.86 22.72 9.63
CA GLY A 164 4.76 22.69 10.60
C GLY A 164 3.86 23.94 10.58
N TYR A 165 4.04 24.87 9.63
CA TYR A 165 3.13 26.01 9.52
C TYR A 165 1.73 25.57 9.09
N VAL A 166 0.71 26.05 9.82
CA VAL A 166 -0.70 25.74 9.52
C VAL A 166 -1.38 26.96 8.88
N HIS A 167 -2.08 26.73 7.79
CA HIS A 167 -2.88 27.71 7.06
C HIS A 167 -4.34 27.30 6.98
N THR A 168 -5.27 28.22 7.23
CA THR A 168 -6.72 27.95 7.07
C THR A 168 -7.23 28.56 5.78
N GLY A 169 -7.73 27.74 4.85
CA GLY A 169 -8.25 28.22 3.57
C GLY A 169 -8.89 27.12 2.74
N LEU A 170 -9.42 27.49 1.56
CA LEU A 170 -9.92 26.53 0.56
C LEU A 170 -8.76 25.84 -0.17
N THR A 171 -7.60 26.51 -0.22
CA THR A 171 -6.34 26.07 -0.79
C THR A 171 -5.21 26.40 0.16
N PRO A 172 -4.06 25.71 0.11
CA PRO A 172 -2.84 26.20 0.75
C PRO A 172 -2.39 27.54 0.11
N PRO A 173 -1.50 28.31 0.75
CA PRO A 173 -0.93 29.51 0.15
C PRO A 173 0.01 29.14 -1.00
N ASP A 174 0.16 30.05 -1.99
CA ASP A 174 1.07 29.86 -3.13
C ASP A 174 2.54 29.63 -2.72
N LYS A 175 2.89 30.12 -1.52
CA LYS A 175 4.19 30.00 -0.92
C LYS A 175 4.04 29.98 0.59
N CYS A 176 4.69 29.04 1.25
CA CYS A 176 4.69 28.96 2.71
C CYS A 176 5.34 30.20 3.31
N PRO A 177 4.64 30.98 4.17
CA PRO A 177 5.22 32.22 4.75
C PRO A 177 6.36 31.94 5.75
N ALA A 178 6.49 30.71 6.24
CA ALA A 178 7.52 30.36 7.22
C ALA A 178 8.79 29.74 6.59
N CYS A 179 8.68 29.06 5.41
CA CYS A 179 9.83 28.33 4.86
C CYS A 179 9.92 28.35 3.32
N ASP A 180 9.11 29.20 2.67
CA ASP A 180 9.13 29.44 1.22
C ASP A 180 8.82 28.23 0.31
N HIS A 181 8.40 27.07 0.86
CA HIS A 181 8.04 25.91 0.06
C HIS A 181 6.71 26.12 -0.68
N PRO A 182 6.58 25.55 -1.90
CA PRO A 182 5.36 25.67 -2.71
C PRO A 182 4.19 24.81 -2.16
N PRO A 183 2.95 25.02 -2.67
CA PRO A 183 1.73 24.37 -2.19
C PRO A 183 1.78 22.85 -2.14
N LYS A 184 2.54 22.21 -3.03
CA LYS A 184 2.67 20.74 -3.10
C LYS A 184 3.19 20.07 -1.81
N TYR A 185 3.74 20.84 -0.89
CA TYR A 185 4.21 20.37 0.43
C TYR A 185 3.17 20.57 1.53
N TYR A 186 1.95 20.90 1.18
CA TYR A 186 0.85 20.97 2.14
C TYR A 186 -0.04 19.74 2.07
N GLU A 187 -0.56 19.37 3.21
CA GLU A 187 -1.56 18.32 3.39
C GLU A 187 -2.65 18.83 4.34
N ILE A 188 -3.79 18.14 4.36
CA ILE A 188 -4.84 18.43 5.34
C ILE A 188 -4.32 18.04 6.72
N LEU A 189 -4.37 18.98 7.67
CA LEU A 189 -4.05 18.69 9.07
C LEU A 189 -5.04 17.66 9.63
N CYS A 190 -4.50 16.59 10.21
CA CYS A 190 -5.25 15.58 10.92
C CYS A 190 -4.56 15.32 12.27
N GLU A 191 -5.19 15.79 13.35
CA GLU A 191 -4.69 15.69 14.73
C GLU A 191 -5.78 15.12 15.66
N GLU A 192 -6.41 14.03 15.23
CA GLU A 192 -7.32 13.26 16.06
C GLU A 192 -6.51 12.22 16.86
N TYR A 193 -6.09 12.59 18.07
CA TYR A 193 -5.33 11.73 18.99
C TYR A 193 -6.24 11.02 19.99
#